data_2a86577658394119ae0fa672f0d1fcc9
#
_entry.id   2a86577658394119ae0fa672f0d1fcc9
#
_cell.length_a   1.000
_cell.length_b   1.000
_cell.length_c   1.000
_cell.angle_alpha   90.00
_cell.angle_beta   90.00
_cell.angle_gamma   90.00
#
_symmetry.space_group_name_H-M   'P 1'
#
loop_
_entity.id
_entity.type
_entity.pdbx_description
1 polymer ?
#
loop_
_entity_poly.entity_id
_entity_poly.type
_entity_poly.pdbx_seq_one_letter_code
_entity_poly.pdbx_strand_id
1 'polypeptide(L)'
;TLIFIDSTQGWLVTDDGLQNTISALPYSADFLVIAGGGSGGVHNGAAGGAGGLRTSFGPNSGGGASAETNTSLSVNTVYTITIGAGGAGQTSDSSVGIAGVNSSLSGSGITTITSIGGGYGGSAEAAAGGGAGGSGGGATVNYSAGAGTSNQGYAGGGSTSDQDLGGGGGAAAVGQAGSSGNYGGAGGAGLQVNIDGNNYYWSGGGGGAAYGPGEPAGAGGIGGGGGGSGGNGSPGGAGGGSALNSGGTGDSGAQGGESGGSGGANTGSGGGGKSRGLPGASGAGGSGIVILSMLDANYSGTTTGSPTVATGV
;
A
#
# COMPACT_ATOMS: atom_id res chain seq x y z
N THR A 1 -6.80 -53.39 -2.98
CA THR A 1 -7.15 -54.43 -3.98
C THR A 1 -6.06 -54.49 -5.05
N LEU A 2 -5.62 -55.69 -5.40
CA LEU A 2 -4.69 -55.96 -6.48
C LEU A 2 -5.48 -56.52 -7.69
N ILE A 3 -5.30 -55.92 -8.83
CA ILE A 3 -5.88 -56.44 -10.09
C ILE A 3 -4.73 -56.81 -11.01
N PHE A 4 -4.73 -58.08 -11.47
CA PHE A 4 -3.82 -58.53 -12.53
C PHE A 4 -4.29 -57.99 -13.87
N ILE A 5 -3.49 -57.24 -14.58
CA ILE A 5 -3.85 -56.67 -15.87
C ILE A 5 -3.49 -57.67 -16.99
N ASP A 6 -2.21 -58.00 -17.12
CA ASP A 6 -1.70 -58.98 -18.03
C ASP A 6 -0.24 -59.35 -17.71
N SER A 7 0.37 -60.28 -18.47
CA SER A 7 1.76 -60.69 -18.26
C SER A 7 2.81 -59.64 -18.58
N THR A 8 2.41 -58.56 -19.26
CA THR A 8 3.31 -57.44 -19.62
C THR A 8 3.28 -56.33 -18.60
N GLN A 9 2.07 -56.03 -18.07
CA GLN A 9 1.88 -54.94 -17.12
C GLN A 9 1.87 -55.41 -15.66
N GLY A 10 1.60 -56.69 -15.40
CA GLY A 10 1.64 -57.27 -14.08
C GLY A 10 0.43 -56.91 -13.22
N TRP A 11 0.64 -56.66 -11.94
CA TRP A 11 -0.38 -56.36 -10.95
C TRP A 11 -0.52 -54.87 -10.74
N LEU A 12 -1.76 -54.35 -10.85
CA LEU A 12 -2.10 -52.98 -10.47
C LEU A 12 -2.67 -52.98 -9.05
N VAL A 13 -2.09 -52.15 -8.20
CA VAL A 13 -2.65 -51.84 -6.88
C VAL A 13 -3.74 -50.79 -7.09
N THR A 14 -5.01 -51.19 -6.94
CA THR A 14 -6.15 -50.24 -7.05
C THR A 14 -6.59 -49.68 -5.70
N ASP A 15 -6.15 -50.33 -4.60
CA ASP A 15 -6.41 -49.90 -3.24
C ASP A 15 -5.37 -50.56 -2.33
N ASP A 16 -4.40 -49.78 -1.90
CA ASP A 16 -3.34 -50.21 -0.99
C ASP A 16 -3.69 -50.00 0.49
N GLY A 17 -4.93 -49.60 0.77
CA GLY A 17 -5.39 -49.28 2.14
C GLY A 17 -4.83 -47.96 2.65
N LEU A 18 -4.06 -47.24 1.83
CA LEU A 18 -3.47 -45.94 2.17
C LEU A 18 -4.28 -44.77 1.59
N GLN A 19 -5.39 -45.01 0.88
CA GLN A 19 -6.22 -43.98 0.24
C GLN A 19 -6.76 -42.93 1.23
N ASN A 20 -6.68 -43.19 2.53
CA ASN A 20 -7.05 -42.20 3.54
C ASN A 20 -5.84 -41.40 4.07
N THR A 21 -4.64 -41.62 3.53
CA THR A 21 -3.41 -40.95 3.92
C THR A 21 -2.64 -40.29 2.78
N ILE A 22 -3.26 -40.14 1.59
CA ILE A 22 -2.68 -39.21 0.63
C ILE A 22 -2.95 -37.82 1.22
N SER A 23 -2.03 -37.38 2.05
CA SER A 23 -1.84 -35.94 2.26
C SER A 23 -1.62 -35.38 0.88
N ALA A 24 -2.64 -34.73 0.32
CA ALA A 24 -2.50 -34.12 -0.98
C ALA A 24 -1.28 -33.21 -0.92
N LEU A 25 -0.38 -33.39 -1.91
CA LEU A 25 0.89 -32.65 -1.90
C LEU A 25 0.61 -31.15 -1.81
N PRO A 26 1.41 -30.41 -1.05
CA PRO A 26 1.31 -28.97 -1.03
C PRO A 26 1.50 -28.41 -2.45
N TYR A 27 0.82 -27.36 -2.77
CA TYR A 27 0.90 -26.66 -4.05
C TYR A 27 1.46 -25.26 -3.88
N SER A 28 2.10 -24.76 -4.90
CA SER A 28 2.70 -23.42 -4.93
C SER A 28 1.65 -22.38 -5.21
N ALA A 29 1.69 -21.27 -4.48
CA ALA A 29 0.89 -20.09 -4.73
C ALA A 29 1.77 -18.84 -4.72
N ASP A 30 1.64 -18.02 -5.74
CA ASP A 30 2.19 -16.67 -5.74
C ASP A 30 1.29 -15.75 -4.92
N PHE A 31 1.90 -14.72 -4.35
CA PHE A 31 1.19 -13.77 -3.52
C PHE A 31 1.58 -12.32 -3.80
N LEU A 32 0.64 -11.43 -3.54
CA LEU A 32 0.82 -10.01 -3.33
C LEU A 32 0.11 -9.64 -2.04
N VAL A 33 0.86 -9.14 -1.05
CA VAL A 33 0.33 -8.69 0.24
C VAL A 33 0.68 -7.22 0.40
N ILE A 34 -0.34 -6.37 0.48
CA ILE A 34 -0.19 -4.92 0.62
C ILE A 34 -0.96 -4.45 1.85
N ALA A 35 -0.29 -3.74 2.74
CA ALA A 35 -0.90 -3.15 3.93
C ALA A 35 -1.67 -1.86 3.61
N GLY A 36 -2.45 -1.34 4.56
CA GLY A 36 -3.08 -0.04 4.44
C GLY A 36 -2.06 1.09 4.44
N GLY A 37 -2.29 2.14 3.64
CA GLY A 37 -1.49 3.36 3.63
C GLY A 37 -1.77 4.27 4.83
N GLY A 38 -0.82 5.13 5.21
CA GLY A 38 -1.02 6.17 6.22
C GLY A 38 -1.80 7.37 5.70
N SER A 39 -2.49 8.10 6.57
CA SER A 39 -3.10 9.38 6.20
C SER A 39 -2.09 10.52 6.22
N GLY A 40 -2.39 11.59 5.51
CA GLY A 40 -1.66 12.85 5.61
C GLY A 40 -1.79 13.51 6.98
N GLY A 41 -0.85 14.39 7.31
CA GLY A 41 -0.95 15.32 8.43
C GLY A 41 -1.80 16.54 8.10
N VAL A 42 -2.06 17.38 9.10
CA VAL A 42 -2.83 18.64 8.99
C VAL A 42 -1.95 19.84 9.34
N HIS A 43 -2.43 21.04 9.02
CA HIS A 43 -1.80 22.32 9.35
C HIS A 43 -0.32 22.41 8.89
N ASN A 44 -0.11 22.68 7.64
CA ASN A 44 1.14 22.44 6.94
C ASN A 44 1.53 20.95 7.07
N GLY A 45 0.58 20.11 6.70
CA GLY A 45 0.69 18.66 6.83
C GLY A 45 1.50 18.05 5.70
N ALA A 46 2.42 17.18 6.05
CA ALA A 46 3.11 16.31 5.09
C ALA A 46 2.23 15.10 4.73
N ALA A 47 2.63 14.37 3.72
CA ALA A 47 1.87 13.25 3.20
C ALA A 47 2.05 11.95 4.00
N GLY A 48 1.05 11.09 3.97
CA GLY A 48 1.15 9.71 4.43
C GLY A 48 1.98 8.83 3.49
N GLY A 49 2.72 7.90 4.05
CA GLY A 49 3.43 6.86 3.32
C GLY A 49 2.51 5.72 2.88
N ALA A 50 2.87 5.02 1.84
CA ALA A 50 2.15 3.83 1.39
C ALA A 50 2.34 2.66 2.36
N GLY A 51 1.38 1.74 2.39
CA GLY A 51 1.53 0.43 3.03
C GLY A 51 2.66 -0.37 2.40
N GLY A 52 3.32 -1.18 3.19
CA GLY A 52 4.35 -2.09 2.72
C GLY A 52 3.81 -3.05 1.66
N LEU A 53 4.62 -3.34 0.67
CA LEU A 53 4.32 -4.27 -0.40
C LEU A 53 5.29 -5.45 -0.34
N ARG A 54 4.74 -6.66 -0.30
CA ARG A 54 5.48 -7.92 -0.40
C ARG A 54 4.88 -8.77 -1.49
N THR A 55 5.70 -9.34 -2.37
CA THR A 55 5.23 -10.21 -3.46
C THR A 55 6.25 -11.27 -3.83
N SER A 56 5.77 -12.43 -4.21
CA SER A 56 6.56 -13.48 -4.89
C SER A 56 6.46 -13.39 -6.42
N PHE A 57 5.52 -12.60 -6.93
CA PHE A 57 5.23 -12.50 -8.36
C PHE A 57 6.09 -11.44 -9.05
N GLY A 58 6.66 -11.79 -10.20
CA GLY A 58 7.52 -10.88 -10.98
C GLY A 58 8.97 -10.82 -10.47
N PRO A 59 9.77 -9.86 -10.95
CA PRO A 59 11.18 -9.77 -10.58
C PRO A 59 11.48 -9.04 -9.27
N ASN A 60 10.57 -8.14 -8.83
CA ASN A 60 10.82 -7.21 -7.74
C ASN A 60 9.71 -7.26 -6.67
N SER A 61 10.09 -6.93 -5.44
CA SER A 61 9.22 -6.66 -4.31
C SER A 61 9.42 -5.21 -3.83
N GLY A 62 8.65 -4.76 -2.82
CA GLY A 62 8.75 -3.41 -2.30
C GLY A 62 10.12 -3.07 -1.72
N GLY A 63 10.44 -1.76 -1.63
CA GLY A 63 11.70 -1.30 -1.04
C GLY A 63 12.95 -1.65 -1.83
N GLY A 64 12.82 -1.96 -3.13
CA GLY A 64 13.92 -2.32 -4.02
C GLY A 64 14.42 -3.76 -3.85
N ALA A 65 13.69 -4.61 -3.14
CA ALA A 65 14.02 -6.02 -3.02
C ALA A 65 13.66 -6.82 -4.28
N SER A 66 14.31 -7.98 -4.46
CA SER A 66 13.83 -8.99 -5.39
C SER A 66 12.51 -9.59 -4.91
N ALA A 67 11.71 -10.14 -5.83
CA ALA A 67 10.53 -10.92 -5.47
C ALA A 67 10.89 -12.04 -4.49
N GLU A 68 9.97 -12.32 -3.58
CA GLU A 68 10.13 -13.35 -2.57
C GLU A 68 9.86 -14.74 -3.16
N THR A 69 10.23 -15.80 -2.44
CA THR A 69 9.81 -17.16 -2.80
C THR A 69 8.31 -17.30 -2.61
N ASN A 70 7.63 -17.93 -3.58
CA ASN A 70 6.21 -18.25 -3.45
C ASN A 70 5.94 -19.12 -2.21
N THR A 71 4.69 -19.13 -1.76
CA THR A 71 4.30 -19.91 -0.59
C THR A 71 3.78 -21.29 -0.98
N SER A 72 4.01 -22.28 -0.12
CA SER A 72 3.50 -23.64 -0.31
C SER A 72 2.26 -23.82 0.55
N LEU A 73 1.11 -23.99 -0.09
CA LEU A 73 -0.18 -24.17 0.58
C LEU A 73 -0.56 -25.65 0.59
N SER A 74 -1.16 -26.12 1.66
CA SER A 74 -1.64 -27.50 1.80
C SER A 74 -3.16 -27.56 1.62
N VAL A 75 -3.64 -28.57 0.93
CA VAL A 75 -5.08 -28.83 0.80
C VAL A 75 -5.71 -29.11 2.17
N ASN A 76 -7.01 -28.84 2.31
CA ASN A 76 -7.77 -28.99 3.56
C ASN A 76 -7.21 -28.17 4.75
N THR A 77 -6.39 -27.15 4.47
CA THR A 77 -5.86 -26.24 5.49
C THR A 77 -6.53 -24.88 5.36
N VAL A 78 -6.96 -24.33 6.50
CA VAL A 78 -7.54 -22.98 6.54
C VAL A 78 -6.41 -21.95 6.66
N TYR A 79 -6.39 -21.00 5.75
CA TYR A 79 -5.50 -19.84 5.78
C TYR A 79 -6.30 -18.60 6.12
N THR A 80 -5.74 -17.77 6.99
CA THR A 80 -6.36 -16.50 7.39
C THR A 80 -5.70 -15.34 6.65
N ILE A 81 -6.53 -14.56 5.97
CA ILE A 81 -6.13 -13.33 5.30
C ILE A 81 -6.68 -12.15 6.12
N THR A 82 -5.80 -11.24 6.50
CA THR A 82 -6.15 -9.98 7.17
C THR A 82 -5.80 -8.83 6.23
N ILE A 83 -6.77 -7.97 5.95
CA ILE A 83 -6.58 -6.77 5.13
C ILE A 83 -6.50 -5.54 6.06
N GLY A 84 -5.40 -4.82 5.99
CA GLY A 84 -5.19 -3.60 6.77
C GLY A 84 -6.00 -2.42 6.23
N ALA A 85 -6.69 -1.72 7.11
CA ALA A 85 -7.34 -0.45 6.78
C ALA A 85 -6.29 0.66 6.55
N GLY A 86 -6.61 1.63 5.71
CA GLY A 86 -5.86 2.88 5.64
C GLY A 86 -6.07 3.75 6.87
N GLY A 87 -5.09 4.60 7.18
CA GLY A 87 -5.21 5.60 8.24
C GLY A 87 -6.32 6.62 7.90
N ALA A 88 -7.18 6.92 8.86
CA ALA A 88 -8.26 7.89 8.67
C ALA A 88 -7.71 9.32 8.52
N GLY A 89 -8.32 10.11 7.64
CA GLY A 89 -8.01 11.54 7.50
C GLY A 89 -8.31 12.32 8.79
N GLN A 90 -7.53 13.35 9.07
CA GLN A 90 -7.61 14.16 10.29
C GLN A 90 -8.15 15.55 10.00
N THR A 91 -8.96 16.08 10.91
CA THR A 91 -9.56 17.42 10.82
C THR A 91 -9.04 18.40 11.88
N SER A 92 -8.42 17.90 12.95
CA SER A 92 -7.88 18.74 14.03
C SER A 92 -6.49 19.24 13.65
N ASP A 93 -6.29 20.55 13.63
CA ASP A 93 -5.02 21.18 13.21
C ASP A 93 -3.82 20.77 14.07
N SER A 94 -4.02 20.33 15.30
CA SER A 94 -2.96 19.85 16.19
C SER A 94 -2.68 18.34 16.07
N SER A 95 -3.11 17.69 14.98
CA SER A 95 -2.92 16.23 14.80
C SER A 95 -1.93 15.91 13.69
N VAL A 96 -1.10 14.91 13.93
CA VAL A 96 -0.41 14.18 12.85
C VAL A 96 -1.42 13.26 12.13
N GLY A 97 -1.03 12.73 11.00
CA GLY A 97 -1.81 11.65 10.36
C GLY A 97 -1.93 10.40 11.23
N ILE A 98 -2.66 9.42 10.73
CA ILE A 98 -2.80 8.08 11.33
C ILE A 98 -2.09 7.07 10.44
N ALA A 99 -1.30 6.18 11.05
CA ALA A 99 -0.65 5.09 10.34
C ALA A 99 -1.68 4.10 9.78
N GLY A 100 -1.33 3.46 8.67
CA GLY A 100 -2.09 2.34 8.14
C GLY A 100 -1.96 1.09 9.02
N VAL A 101 -2.84 0.12 8.78
CA VAL A 101 -2.87 -1.16 9.49
C VAL A 101 -2.19 -2.24 8.64
N ASN A 102 -1.53 -3.19 9.29
CA ASN A 102 -0.85 -4.30 8.64
C ASN A 102 -1.84 -5.21 7.89
N SER A 103 -1.38 -5.79 6.79
CA SER A 103 -2.04 -6.93 6.13
C SER A 103 -1.22 -8.19 6.32
N SER A 104 -1.88 -9.34 6.36
CA SER A 104 -1.16 -10.61 6.51
C SER A 104 -1.85 -11.81 5.85
N LEU A 105 -1.05 -12.80 5.49
CA LEU A 105 -1.44 -14.16 5.15
C LEU A 105 -0.82 -15.10 6.17
N SER A 106 -1.62 -15.91 6.87
CA SER A 106 -1.18 -16.84 7.91
C SER A 106 -1.95 -18.16 7.86
N GLY A 107 -1.36 -19.21 8.41
CA GLY A 107 -1.96 -20.54 8.51
C GLY A 107 -0.94 -21.60 8.86
N SER A 108 -1.41 -22.82 9.05
CA SER A 108 -0.51 -23.95 9.35
C SER A 108 0.38 -24.29 8.15
N GLY A 109 1.64 -24.58 8.39
CA GLY A 109 2.60 -25.00 7.36
C GLY A 109 3.26 -23.85 6.59
N ILE A 110 2.91 -22.59 6.84
CA ILE A 110 3.58 -21.42 6.23
C ILE A 110 4.13 -20.47 7.30
N THR A 111 5.22 -19.78 6.96
CA THR A 111 5.64 -18.61 7.72
C THR A 111 4.68 -17.46 7.42
N THR A 112 4.15 -16.81 8.45
CA THR A 112 3.24 -15.67 8.27
C THR A 112 3.89 -14.58 7.43
N ILE A 113 3.23 -14.18 6.36
CA ILE A 113 3.64 -13.08 5.49
C ILE A 113 2.91 -11.83 5.98
N THR A 114 3.65 -10.86 6.52
CA THR A 114 3.08 -9.60 7.04
C THR A 114 3.67 -8.41 6.31
N SER A 115 2.81 -7.57 5.75
CA SER A 115 3.16 -6.24 5.24
C SER A 115 2.78 -5.20 6.29
N ILE A 116 3.67 -4.25 6.52
CA ILE A 116 3.55 -3.22 7.57
C ILE A 116 2.74 -2.05 7.05
N GLY A 117 1.85 -1.51 7.87
CA GLY A 117 1.06 -0.32 7.54
C GLY A 117 1.93 0.89 7.17
N GLY A 118 1.44 1.77 6.31
CA GLY A 118 2.13 3.00 5.92
C GLY A 118 2.28 3.99 7.07
N GLY A 119 3.37 4.73 7.08
CA GLY A 119 3.64 5.77 8.08
C GLY A 119 2.72 6.99 7.89
N TYR A 120 2.34 7.63 8.98
CA TYR A 120 1.53 8.86 8.98
C TYR A 120 2.32 10.07 8.49
N GLY A 121 1.64 11.03 7.91
CA GLY A 121 2.21 12.35 7.57
C GLY A 121 2.41 13.23 8.78
N GLY A 122 3.53 13.94 8.82
CA GLY A 122 3.86 14.92 9.87
C GLY A 122 2.92 16.13 9.87
N SER A 123 2.92 16.89 10.98
CA SER A 123 2.18 18.14 11.16
C SER A 123 3.10 19.19 11.80
N ALA A 124 3.09 20.39 11.26
CA ALA A 124 3.89 21.48 11.81
C ALA A 124 3.35 21.95 13.17
N GLU A 125 2.01 22.03 13.33
CA GLU A 125 1.38 22.45 14.58
C GLU A 125 1.53 21.40 15.69
N ALA A 126 1.49 20.10 15.34
CA ALA A 126 1.79 19.03 16.29
C ALA A 126 3.28 18.90 16.60
N ALA A 127 4.12 19.71 15.99
CA ALA A 127 5.58 19.68 16.12
C ALA A 127 6.17 18.28 15.87
N ALA A 128 5.70 17.58 14.82
CA ALA A 128 6.06 16.18 14.56
C ALA A 128 6.36 15.91 13.10
N GLY A 129 7.38 15.07 12.87
CA GLY A 129 7.79 14.55 11.58
C GLY A 129 6.88 13.42 11.09
N GLY A 130 7.27 12.83 9.96
CA GLY A 130 6.58 11.67 9.40
C GLY A 130 6.82 10.40 10.20
N GLY A 131 5.80 9.55 10.32
CA GLY A 131 5.88 8.24 10.95
C GLY A 131 6.61 7.23 10.10
N ALA A 132 7.35 6.32 10.73
CA ALA A 132 7.87 5.14 10.04
C ALA A 132 6.73 4.16 9.71
N GLY A 133 6.92 3.35 8.67
CA GLY A 133 5.92 2.37 8.24
C GLY A 133 6.45 1.44 7.18
N GLY A 134 5.57 0.72 6.48
CA GLY A 134 5.92 -0.03 5.28
C GLY A 134 6.66 0.89 4.31
N SER A 135 6.04 2.01 3.96
CA SER A 135 6.73 3.22 3.46
C SER A 135 6.52 4.36 4.46
N GLY A 136 7.50 5.24 4.59
CA GLY A 136 7.50 6.30 5.58
C GLY A 136 6.65 7.52 5.17
N GLY A 137 6.08 8.22 6.13
CA GLY A 137 5.39 9.48 5.93
C GLY A 137 6.37 10.64 5.67
N GLY A 138 5.89 11.69 4.98
CA GLY A 138 6.64 12.91 4.70
C GLY A 138 6.92 13.75 5.93
N ALA A 139 7.96 14.57 5.84
CA ALA A 139 8.38 15.49 6.90
C ALA A 139 7.71 16.86 6.80
N THR A 140 7.58 17.50 7.95
CA THR A 140 7.42 18.94 8.07
C THR A 140 8.76 19.57 8.44
N VAL A 141 8.85 20.91 8.39
CA VAL A 141 10.07 21.64 8.67
C VAL A 141 10.66 21.29 10.05
N ASN A 142 11.97 21.24 10.14
CA ASN A 142 12.75 20.89 11.34
C ASN A 142 12.53 19.46 11.86
N TYR A 143 11.75 18.63 11.19
CA TYR A 143 11.49 17.25 11.57
C TYR A 143 11.88 16.28 10.45
N SER A 144 12.19 15.05 10.83
CA SER A 144 12.58 14.01 9.89
C SER A 144 11.38 13.35 9.23
N ALA A 145 11.57 12.93 7.99
CA ALA A 145 10.64 12.02 7.34
C ALA A 145 10.69 10.63 7.98
N GLY A 146 9.59 9.91 7.90
CA GLY A 146 9.50 8.54 8.35
C GLY A 146 10.35 7.60 7.52
N ALA A 147 10.97 6.63 8.15
CA ALA A 147 11.69 5.56 7.47
C ALA A 147 10.70 4.55 6.85
N GLY A 148 11.07 3.98 5.71
CA GLY A 148 10.42 2.80 5.17
C GLY A 148 10.96 1.53 5.82
N THR A 149 10.17 0.46 5.80
CA THR A 149 10.61 -0.88 6.19
C THR A 149 11.40 -1.51 5.05
N SER A 150 12.59 -2.00 5.36
CA SER A 150 13.42 -2.73 4.38
C SER A 150 12.62 -3.83 3.69
N ASN A 151 12.78 -3.95 2.37
CA ASN A 151 12.10 -4.92 1.52
C ASN A 151 10.57 -4.76 1.46
N GLN A 152 10.02 -3.61 1.86
CA GLN A 152 8.58 -3.34 1.79
C GLN A 152 8.25 -1.96 1.20
N GLY A 153 9.12 -0.96 1.39
CA GLY A 153 8.91 0.38 0.87
C GLY A 153 10.02 1.36 1.26
N TYR A 154 9.88 2.57 0.80
CA TYR A 154 10.87 3.62 0.93
C TYR A 154 10.48 4.70 1.94
N ALA A 155 11.45 5.50 2.35
CA ALA A 155 11.25 6.63 3.25
C ALA A 155 10.39 7.73 2.61
N GLY A 156 9.79 8.55 3.42
CA GLY A 156 9.16 9.81 2.99
C GLY A 156 10.19 10.86 2.60
N GLY A 157 9.71 11.94 1.96
CA GLY A 157 10.49 13.13 1.59
C GLY A 157 10.69 14.08 2.76
N GLY A 158 11.82 14.77 2.77
CA GLY A 158 12.14 15.82 3.72
C GLY A 158 11.34 17.10 3.51
N SER A 159 11.56 18.09 4.36
CA SER A 159 11.04 19.45 4.21
C SER A 159 12.19 20.44 4.39
N THR A 160 12.20 21.51 3.59
CA THR A 160 13.23 22.55 3.64
C THR A 160 12.74 23.86 4.25
N SER A 161 11.43 24.05 4.36
CA SER A 161 10.81 25.24 4.97
C SER A 161 9.43 24.94 5.56
N ASP A 162 8.85 25.89 6.28
CA ASP A 162 7.49 25.79 6.89
C ASP A 162 6.37 25.59 5.87
N GLN A 163 6.66 25.78 4.60
CA GLN A 163 5.66 25.79 3.52
C GLN A 163 5.90 24.68 2.50
N ASP A 164 7.05 23.98 2.61
CA ASP A 164 7.48 22.95 1.67
C ASP A 164 7.39 21.58 2.34
N LEU A 165 6.24 20.94 2.27
CA LEU A 165 5.95 19.70 3.00
C LEU A 165 6.36 18.48 2.17
N GLY A 166 6.97 17.50 2.83
CA GLY A 166 7.46 16.29 2.17
C GLY A 166 6.35 15.38 1.68
N GLY A 167 6.57 14.71 0.54
CA GLY A 167 5.74 13.62 0.04
C GLY A 167 5.97 12.33 0.83
N GLY A 168 4.98 11.45 0.88
CA GLY A 168 5.10 10.12 1.48
C GLY A 168 5.92 9.18 0.60
N GLY A 169 6.60 8.20 1.19
CA GLY A 169 7.30 7.14 0.45
C GLY A 169 6.33 6.20 -0.24
N GLY A 170 6.74 5.61 -1.34
CA GLY A 170 6.04 4.56 -2.07
C GLY A 170 6.79 3.22 -2.03
N ALA A 171 6.22 2.19 -2.63
CA ALA A 171 6.84 0.86 -2.68
C ALA A 171 8.09 0.81 -3.57
N ALA A 172 8.21 1.68 -4.59
CA ALA A 172 9.32 1.68 -5.55
C ALA A 172 10.21 2.92 -5.47
N ALA A 173 9.81 3.98 -4.76
CA ALA A 173 10.62 5.20 -4.66
C ALA A 173 10.40 5.94 -3.35
N VAL A 174 11.42 6.70 -2.92
CA VAL A 174 11.30 7.65 -1.83
C VAL A 174 10.31 8.77 -2.19
N GLY A 175 9.64 9.33 -1.19
CA GLY A 175 8.87 10.55 -1.35
C GLY A 175 9.80 11.74 -1.68
N GLN A 176 9.33 12.66 -2.52
CA GLN A 176 10.12 13.84 -2.83
C GLN A 176 10.10 14.83 -1.66
N ALA A 177 11.23 15.50 -1.44
CA ALA A 177 11.27 16.62 -0.52
C ALA A 177 10.45 17.78 -1.08
N GLY A 178 9.81 18.54 -0.19
CA GLY A 178 9.31 19.84 -0.55
C GLY A 178 10.49 20.77 -0.92
N SER A 179 10.30 21.69 -1.87
CA SER A 179 11.34 22.56 -2.40
C SER A 179 11.12 24.02 -2.03
N SER A 180 12.24 24.79 -1.90
CA SER A 180 12.18 26.22 -1.62
C SER A 180 11.45 26.96 -2.74
N GLY A 181 10.31 27.55 -2.45
CA GLY A 181 9.39 28.15 -3.40
C GLY A 181 7.95 27.67 -3.15
N ASN A 182 7.72 27.03 -2.02
CA ASN A 182 6.41 26.56 -1.52
C ASN A 182 5.78 25.40 -2.31
N TYR A 183 6.60 24.56 -2.94
CA TYR A 183 6.11 23.34 -3.63
C TYR A 183 5.99 22.17 -2.66
N GLY A 184 4.82 21.57 -2.58
CA GLY A 184 4.66 20.30 -1.88
C GLY A 184 5.44 19.18 -2.60
N GLY A 185 6.13 18.33 -1.84
CA GLY A 185 6.85 17.18 -2.36
C GLY A 185 5.88 16.13 -2.93
N ALA A 186 6.17 15.59 -4.10
CA ALA A 186 5.36 14.51 -4.68
C ALA A 186 5.56 13.20 -3.91
N GLY A 187 4.52 12.37 -3.92
CA GLY A 187 4.58 11.01 -3.38
C GLY A 187 5.52 10.11 -4.17
N GLY A 188 6.19 9.20 -3.47
CA GLY A 188 7.02 8.16 -4.07
C GLY A 188 6.19 7.21 -4.93
N ALA A 189 6.77 6.75 -6.04
CA ALA A 189 6.10 5.81 -6.94
C ALA A 189 5.79 4.48 -6.27
N GLY A 190 4.65 3.90 -6.61
CA GLY A 190 4.32 2.51 -6.33
C GLY A 190 5.05 1.54 -7.25
N LEU A 191 4.96 0.27 -6.95
CA LEU A 191 5.55 -0.84 -7.72
C LEU A 191 4.51 -1.46 -8.66
N GLN A 192 4.88 -1.70 -9.90
CA GLN A 192 4.05 -2.45 -10.85
C GLN A 192 4.13 -3.94 -10.56
N VAL A 193 2.98 -4.58 -10.31
CA VAL A 193 2.85 -6.03 -10.15
C VAL A 193 1.58 -6.47 -10.86
N ASN A 194 1.70 -7.31 -11.86
CA ASN A 194 0.60 -7.76 -12.72
C ASN A 194 0.08 -9.16 -12.36
N ILE A 195 0.08 -9.50 -11.08
CA ILE A 195 -0.38 -10.79 -10.55
C ILE A 195 -1.86 -11.10 -10.86
N ASP A 196 -2.67 -10.07 -11.08
CA ASP A 196 -4.09 -10.15 -11.43
C ASP A 196 -4.35 -10.03 -12.96
N GLY A 197 -3.29 -10.09 -13.76
CA GLY A 197 -3.33 -9.93 -15.22
C GLY A 197 -3.37 -8.47 -15.71
N ASN A 198 -3.46 -7.48 -14.81
CA ASN A 198 -3.47 -6.07 -15.15
C ASN A 198 -2.13 -5.39 -14.83
N ASN A 199 -1.80 -4.33 -15.58
CA ASN A 199 -0.56 -3.57 -15.38
C ASN A 199 -0.74 -2.46 -14.32
N TYR A 200 -1.28 -2.81 -13.15
CA TYR A 200 -1.44 -1.85 -12.07
C TYR A 200 -0.14 -1.57 -11.32
N TYR A 201 0.00 -0.31 -10.91
CA TYR A 201 0.94 0.11 -9.87
C TYR A 201 0.24 0.09 -8.52
N TRP A 202 0.96 -0.31 -7.47
CA TRP A 202 0.46 -0.50 -6.12
C TRP A 202 1.29 0.28 -5.11
N SER A 203 0.69 0.72 -4.03
CA SER A 203 1.39 1.37 -2.91
C SER A 203 2.14 2.65 -3.31
N GLY A 204 1.47 3.59 -3.97
CA GLY A 204 1.98 4.95 -4.20
C GLY A 204 1.90 5.82 -2.93
N GLY A 205 2.90 6.64 -2.66
CA GLY A 205 2.90 7.60 -1.55
C GLY A 205 1.98 8.78 -1.77
N GLY A 206 1.52 9.46 -0.72
CA GLY A 206 0.74 10.70 -0.82
C GLY A 206 1.60 11.91 -1.19
N GLY A 207 0.99 12.99 -1.70
CA GLY A 207 1.62 14.29 -1.96
C GLY A 207 1.57 15.23 -0.75
N GLY A 208 2.65 15.97 -0.48
CA GLY A 208 2.73 16.99 0.57
C GLY A 208 1.86 18.20 0.25
N ALA A 209 1.32 18.86 1.27
CA ALA A 209 0.60 20.12 1.10
C ALA A 209 1.54 21.26 0.67
N ALA A 210 0.98 22.35 0.13
CA ALA A 210 1.69 23.59 -0.13
C ALA A 210 0.94 24.78 0.47
N TYR A 211 1.67 25.84 0.86
CA TYR A 211 1.09 27.06 1.40
C TYR A 211 1.82 28.30 0.88
N GLY A 212 1.40 28.80 -0.24
CA GLY A 212 1.96 30.02 -0.83
C GLY A 212 1.25 30.34 -2.14
N PRO A 213 1.11 31.60 -2.52
CA PRO A 213 0.34 31.98 -3.69
C PRO A 213 0.94 31.41 -4.97
N GLY A 214 0.14 30.56 -5.67
CA GLY A 214 0.51 30.03 -6.98
C GLY A 214 1.41 28.80 -6.98
N GLU A 215 1.82 28.28 -5.85
CA GLU A 215 2.73 27.15 -5.74
C GLU A 215 1.95 25.83 -5.59
N PRO A 216 2.11 24.84 -6.51
CA PRO A 216 1.32 23.63 -6.47
C PRO A 216 1.70 22.71 -5.32
N ALA A 217 0.70 22.10 -4.71
CA ALA A 217 0.89 20.99 -3.78
C ALA A 217 1.41 19.75 -4.51
N GLY A 218 2.04 18.84 -3.77
CA GLY A 218 2.60 17.61 -4.28
C GLY A 218 1.54 16.69 -4.87
N ALA A 219 1.82 16.13 -6.04
CA ALA A 219 1.01 15.07 -6.61
C ALA A 219 1.20 13.77 -5.81
N GLY A 220 0.16 12.94 -5.75
CA GLY A 220 0.26 11.56 -5.28
C GLY A 220 1.10 10.71 -6.22
N GLY A 221 1.87 9.77 -5.68
CA GLY A 221 2.65 8.79 -6.44
C GLY A 221 1.74 7.87 -7.27
N ILE A 222 2.22 7.46 -8.45
CA ILE A 222 1.54 6.42 -9.24
C ILE A 222 1.31 5.18 -8.37
N GLY A 223 0.19 4.50 -8.60
CA GLY A 223 -0.23 3.40 -7.74
C GLY A 223 -1.25 3.83 -6.69
N GLY A 224 -1.93 4.97 -6.90
CA GLY A 224 -3.10 5.40 -6.14
C GLY A 224 -2.84 6.42 -5.02
N GLY A 225 -1.67 7.07 -4.96
CA GLY A 225 -1.40 8.09 -3.93
C GLY A 225 -2.34 9.28 -3.99
N GLY A 226 -2.80 9.81 -2.85
CA GLY A 226 -3.60 11.03 -2.75
C GLY A 226 -2.77 12.29 -2.95
N GLY A 227 -3.27 13.29 -3.64
CA GLY A 227 -2.58 14.59 -3.84
C GLY A 227 -2.66 15.48 -2.59
N GLY A 228 -1.66 16.30 -2.32
CA GLY A 228 -1.68 17.29 -1.24
C GLY A 228 -2.65 18.44 -1.52
N SER A 229 -3.17 19.12 -0.50
CA SER A 229 -3.96 20.33 -0.68
C SER A 229 -3.07 21.56 -0.84
N GLY A 230 -3.52 22.49 -1.68
CA GLY A 230 -2.99 23.83 -1.75
C GLY A 230 -3.63 24.74 -0.72
N GLY A 231 -2.87 25.68 -0.15
CA GLY A 231 -3.40 26.76 0.69
C GLY A 231 -3.16 28.11 0.06
N ASN A 232 -3.87 29.14 0.50
CA ASN A 232 -3.71 30.54 0.08
C ASN A 232 -3.74 30.73 -1.45
N GLY A 233 -4.69 30.05 -2.13
CA GLY A 233 -4.82 30.14 -3.58
C GLY A 233 -3.89 29.22 -4.37
N SER A 234 -3.11 28.38 -3.73
CA SER A 234 -2.28 27.35 -4.37
C SER A 234 -3.13 26.25 -4.99
N PRO A 235 -2.75 25.70 -6.16
CA PRO A 235 -3.40 24.52 -6.72
C PRO A 235 -3.16 23.28 -5.84
N GLY A 236 -4.20 22.43 -5.70
CA GLY A 236 -4.06 21.11 -5.13
C GLY A 236 -3.27 20.17 -6.05
N GLY A 237 -2.58 19.21 -5.47
CA GLY A 237 -1.87 18.17 -6.16
C GLY A 237 -2.80 17.13 -6.78
N ALA A 238 -2.47 16.64 -7.96
CA ALA A 238 -3.22 15.57 -8.61
C ALA A 238 -3.11 14.25 -7.84
N GLY A 239 -4.14 13.42 -7.86
CA GLY A 239 -4.04 12.05 -7.38
C GLY A 239 -3.21 11.16 -8.31
N GLY A 240 -2.53 10.17 -7.75
CA GLY A 240 -1.77 9.17 -8.48
C GLY A 240 -2.68 8.19 -9.23
N GLY A 241 -2.41 8.02 -10.51
CA GLY A 241 -3.12 7.09 -11.40
C GLY A 241 -2.44 5.74 -11.53
N SER A 242 -2.82 5.03 -12.61
CA SER A 242 -2.26 3.71 -12.99
C SER A 242 -2.42 2.63 -11.93
N ALA A 243 -3.42 2.74 -11.08
CA ALA A 243 -3.76 1.83 -10.01
C ALA A 243 -5.13 1.20 -10.23
N LEU A 244 -5.45 0.15 -9.45
CA LEU A 244 -6.81 -0.40 -9.41
C LEU A 244 -7.84 0.71 -9.10
N ASN A 245 -7.54 1.57 -8.15
CA ASN A 245 -8.30 2.77 -7.84
C ASN A 245 -7.33 3.96 -7.73
N SER A 246 -7.55 4.98 -8.50
CA SER A 246 -6.73 6.20 -8.47
C SER A 246 -6.88 6.94 -7.13
N GLY A 247 -5.84 7.63 -6.74
CA GLY A 247 -5.90 8.55 -5.61
C GLY A 247 -6.75 9.79 -5.91
N GLY A 248 -7.30 10.40 -4.86
CA GLY A 248 -8.02 11.66 -4.94
C GLY A 248 -7.09 12.84 -5.18
N THR A 249 -7.60 13.86 -5.87
CA THR A 249 -6.92 15.16 -6.01
C THR A 249 -7.08 15.95 -4.70
N GLY A 250 -6.06 16.69 -4.30
CA GLY A 250 -6.17 17.64 -3.18
C GLY A 250 -6.93 18.90 -3.59
N ASP A 251 -7.60 19.54 -2.63
CA ASP A 251 -8.31 20.79 -2.87
C ASP A 251 -7.34 21.94 -3.15
N SER A 252 -7.80 22.93 -3.91
CA SER A 252 -7.12 24.23 -4.08
C SER A 252 -7.61 25.22 -3.03
N GLY A 253 -6.71 25.94 -2.36
CA GLY A 253 -7.03 26.91 -1.32
C GLY A 253 -7.87 28.13 -1.74
N ALA A 254 -8.42 28.15 -2.95
CA ALA A 254 -9.22 29.24 -3.47
C ALA A 254 -10.74 29.05 -3.30
N GLN A 255 -11.22 27.85 -2.94
CA GLN A 255 -12.65 27.47 -3.03
C GLN A 255 -13.30 27.14 -1.67
N GLY A 256 -12.71 27.58 -0.53
CA GLY A 256 -13.32 27.43 0.80
C GLY A 256 -13.07 26.10 1.48
N GLY A 257 -12.15 25.25 0.99
CA GLY A 257 -11.69 24.02 1.63
C GLY A 257 -10.24 23.73 1.29
N GLU A 258 -9.54 23.00 2.15
CA GLU A 258 -8.14 22.62 1.99
C GLU A 258 -7.93 21.14 2.32
N SER A 259 -8.77 20.25 1.78
CA SER A 259 -8.60 18.82 2.03
C SER A 259 -7.52 18.20 1.16
N GLY A 260 -6.70 17.34 1.73
CA GLY A 260 -5.83 16.44 1.00
C GLY A 260 -6.62 15.34 0.31
N GLY A 261 -6.16 14.89 -0.84
CA GLY A 261 -6.75 13.77 -1.58
C GLY A 261 -6.53 12.44 -0.84
N SER A 262 -7.52 11.57 -0.84
CA SER A 262 -7.37 10.23 -0.24
C SER A 262 -6.58 9.30 -1.15
N GLY A 263 -5.85 8.35 -0.59
CA GLY A 263 -5.28 7.23 -1.30
C GLY A 263 -6.35 6.32 -1.89
N GLY A 264 -6.08 5.70 -3.03
CA GLY A 264 -7.00 4.79 -3.71
C GLY A 264 -7.33 3.57 -2.84
N ALA A 265 -8.59 3.20 -2.76
CA ALA A 265 -9.01 2.01 -2.01
C ALA A 265 -8.40 0.74 -2.60
N ASN A 266 -8.05 -0.24 -1.77
CA ASN A 266 -7.44 -1.52 -2.15
C ASN A 266 -6.14 -1.37 -2.96
N THR A 267 -5.36 -0.33 -2.69
CA THR A 267 -4.05 -0.09 -3.32
C THR A 267 -2.93 0.05 -2.31
N GLY A 268 -3.25 0.22 -1.04
CA GLY A 268 -2.31 0.48 0.03
C GLY A 268 -1.67 1.87 -0.01
N SER A 269 -2.23 2.81 -0.75
CA SER A 269 -1.59 4.08 -1.03
C SER A 269 -1.72 5.10 0.09
N GLY A 270 -0.74 6.01 0.21
CA GLY A 270 -0.77 7.09 1.19
C GLY A 270 -1.74 8.22 0.85
N GLY A 271 -2.25 8.90 1.86
CA GLY A 271 -3.10 10.08 1.73
C GLY A 271 -2.31 11.39 1.65
N GLY A 272 -2.86 12.40 0.98
CA GLY A 272 -2.25 13.72 0.83
C GLY A 272 -2.29 14.57 2.10
N GLY A 273 -1.29 15.43 2.29
CA GLY A 273 -1.26 16.40 3.38
C GLY A 273 -2.31 17.49 3.24
N LYS A 274 -2.75 18.06 4.38
CA LYS A 274 -3.64 19.22 4.45
C LYS A 274 -2.85 20.50 4.76
N SER A 275 -3.07 21.53 3.98
CA SER A 275 -2.53 22.86 4.22
C SER A 275 -3.15 23.51 5.47
N ARG A 276 -2.86 24.78 5.71
CA ARG A 276 -3.43 25.56 6.84
C ARG A 276 -4.33 26.67 6.32
N GLY A 277 -5.29 27.08 7.15
CA GLY A 277 -6.07 28.30 6.93
C GLY A 277 -7.55 28.04 6.71
N LEU A 278 -7.96 27.04 5.96
CA LEU A 278 -9.35 26.74 5.67
C LEU A 278 -9.80 25.39 6.26
N PRO A 279 -11.10 25.20 6.50
CA PRO A 279 -11.65 23.92 6.93
C PRO A 279 -11.33 22.79 5.92
N GLY A 280 -11.20 21.58 6.41
CA GLY A 280 -10.93 20.40 5.59
C GLY A 280 -10.30 19.28 6.41
N ALA A 281 -10.01 18.17 5.75
CA ALA A 281 -9.34 17.03 6.34
C ALA A 281 -8.07 16.69 5.57
N SER A 282 -7.08 16.09 6.22
CA SER A 282 -6.01 15.44 5.47
C SER A 282 -6.56 14.24 4.71
N GLY A 283 -5.91 13.84 3.64
CA GLY A 283 -6.30 12.66 2.87
C GLY A 283 -6.16 11.39 3.71
N ALA A 284 -7.17 10.54 3.69
CA ALA A 284 -7.08 9.21 4.27
C ALA A 284 -6.12 8.32 3.46
N GLY A 285 -5.46 7.37 4.09
CA GLY A 285 -4.76 6.30 3.38
C GLY A 285 -5.73 5.32 2.72
N GLY A 286 -5.34 4.71 1.61
CA GLY A 286 -6.09 3.61 0.98
C GLY A 286 -5.95 2.31 1.77
N SER A 287 -6.99 1.49 1.78
CA SER A 287 -6.91 0.12 2.34
C SER A 287 -5.90 -0.74 1.56
N GLY A 288 -5.35 -1.73 2.24
CA GLY A 288 -4.51 -2.76 1.62
C GLY A 288 -5.30 -3.75 0.77
N ILE A 289 -4.59 -4.73 0.24
CA ILE A 289 -5.14 -5.85 -0.53
C ILE A 289 -4.24 -7.08 -0.37
N VAL A 290 -4.82 -8.28 -0.48
CA VAL A 290 -4.07 -9.52 -0.64
C VAL A 290 -4.60 -10.24 -1.89
N ILE A 291 -3.68 -10.65 -2.75
CA ILE A 291 -3.98 -11.44 -3.95
C ILE A 291 -3.16 -12.72 -3.88
N LEU A 292 -3.79 -13.85 -4.14
CA LEU A 292 -3.16 -15.15 -4.29
C LEU A 292 -3.40 -15.64 -5.72
N SER A 293 -2.34 -16.10 -6.38
CA SER A 293 -2.41 -16.72 -7.71
C SER A 293 -1.89 -18.14 -7.64
N MET A 294 -2.68 -19.09 -8.13
CA MET A 294 -2.39 -20.52 -8.15
C MET A 294 -3.10 -21.19 -9.32
N LEU A 295 -2.71 -22.40 -9.65
CA LEU A 295 -3.42 -23.18 -10.67
C LEU A 295 -4.89 -23.41 -10.25
N ASP A 296 -5.84 -23.26 -11.16
CA ASP A 296 -7.27 -23.45 -10.92
C ASP A 296 -7.58 -24.81 -10.27
N ALA A 297 -6.88 -25.87 -10.67
CA ALA A 297 -7.01 -27.21 -10.11
C ALA A 297 -6.69 -27.30 -8.60
N ASN A 298 -5.98 -26.31 -8.05
CA ASN A 298 -5.63 -26.24 -6.64
C ASN A 298 -6.61 -25.43 -5.81
N TYR A 299 -7.55 -24.73 -6.44
CA TYR A 299 -8.56 -23.94 -5.74
C TYR A 299 -9.71 -24.84 -5.27
N SER A 300 -9.98 -24.86 -3.98
CA SER A 300 -11.00 -25.71 -3.37
C SER A 300 -12.45 -25.31 -3.70
N GLY A 301 -12.66 -24.13 -4.26
CA GLY A 301 -13.99 -23.54 -4.46
C GLY A 301 -14.63 -23.02 -3.17
N THR A 302 -13.94 -23.08 -2.02
CA THR A 302 -14.50 -22.70 -0.70
C THR A 302 -13.73 -21.53 -0.12
N THR A 303 -14.43 -20.43 0.11
CA THR A 303 -13.90 -19.23 0.78
C THR A 303 -14.94 -18.69 1.76
N THR A 304 -14.48 -17.87 2.70
CA THR A 304 -15.32 -17.08 3.61
C THR A 304 -14.95 -15.59 3.48
N GLY A 305 -15.88 -14.69 3.80
CA GLY A 305 -15.64 -13.24 3.72
C GLY A 305 -15.79 -12.65 2.32
N SER A 306 -16.34 -13.40 1.37
CA SER A 306 -16.67 -12.91 0.01
C SER A 306 -15.49 -12.30 -0.77
N PRO A 307 -14.33 -12.96 -0.89
CA PRO A 307 -13.27 -12.49 -1.77
C PRO A 307 -13.72 -12.55 -3.24
N THR A 308 -13.13 -11.74 -4.09
CA THR A 308 -13.27 -11.90 -5.54
C THR A 308 -12.45 -13.11 -5.99
N VAL A 309 -13.04 -14.01 -6.77
CA VAL A 309 -12.38 -15.17 -7.36
C VAL A 309 -12.45 -15.03 -8.88
N ALA A 310 -11.31 -15.18 -9.56
CA ALA A 310 -11.20 -15.28 -11.00
C ALA A 310 -10.55 -16.61 -11.36
N THR A 311 -11.02 -17.27 -12.42
CA THR A 311 -10.50 -18.54 -12.91
C THR A 311 -10.17 -18.42 -14.39
N GLY A 312 -9.19 -19.20 -14.88
CA GLY A 312 -8.82 -19.22 -16.30
C GLY A 312 -8.08 -17.96 -16.77
N VAL A 313 -7.41 -17.26 -15.87
CA VAL A 313 -6.62 -16.04 -16.17
C VAL A 313 -5.13 -16.34 -16.31
#